data_679e5baa2db1949c1433b98b5fe60b12
#
_entry.id   679e5baa2db1949c1433b98b5fe60b12
#
_cell.length_a   1.000
_cell.length_b   1.000
_cell.length_c   1.000
_cell.angle_alpha   90.00
_cell.angle_beta   90.00
_cell.angle_gamma   90.00
#
_symmetry.space_group_name_H-M   'P 1'
#
loop_
_entity.id
_entity.type
_entity.pdbx_description
1 polymer ?
#
loop_
_entity_poly.entity_id
_entity_poly.type
_entity_poly.pdbx_seq_one_letter_code
_entity_poly.pdbx_strand_id
1 'polypeptide(L)'
;MNIAQTIDPKLVENSLNSVATNGVTHHGYAFEEFLILALGFTEEDGTTYRSVKQGGTQLHNQDFDIPAEVVARNPIIPQSLQGNWSVKACEHGKTIGLGMASNQFDAWATDGIVQAIAFYKKEGDRKVVTHFSIHRIEPSAKLWGNITKKKIAEIDPMVRKDKSITWSKEQTKKLNRSANGMIGLRNISREKTNSRNLQCYMTFSNYMELVA
;
A
#
# COMPACT_ATOMS: atom_id res chain seq x y z
N MET A 1 -10.63 -21.05 5.36
CA MET A 1 -11.69 -20.10 4.94
C MET A 1 -11.01 -18.86 4.39
N ASN A 2 -11.31 -18.46 3.16
CA ASN A 2 -10.74 -17.23 2.60
C ASN A 2 -11.57 -16.05 3.11
N ILE A 3 -11.02 -15.25 4.01
CA ILE A 3 -11.74 -14.15 4.67
C ILE A 3 -12.23 -13.09 3.64
N ALA A 4 -11.56 -12.94 2.50
CA ALA A 4 -12.02 -12.05 1.43
C ALA A 4 -13.38 -12.48 0.85
N GLN A 5 -13.69 -13.78 0.88
CA GLN A 5 -14.96 -14.31 0.38
C GLN A 5 -16.15 -14.07 1.34
N THR A 6 -15.87 -13.69 2.59
CA THR A 6 -16.92 -13.34 3.57
C THR A 6 -17.35 -11.88 3.43
N ILE A 7 -16.60 -11.06 2.71
CA ILE A 7 -16.90 -9.64 2.51
C ILE A 7 -17.64 -9.49 1.17
N ASP A 8 -18.85 -8.93 1.22
CA ASP A 8 -19.65 -8.68 0.03
C ASP A 8 -18.94 -7.67 -0.91
N PRO A 9 -18.61 -8.07 -2.15
CA PRO A 9 -17.98 -7.19 -3.14
C PRO A 9 -18.76 -5.90 -3.39
N LYS A 10 -20.09 -5.93 -3.22
CA LYS A 10 -20.94 -4.74 -3.35
C LYS A 10 -20.67 -3.70 -2.26
N LEU A 11 -20.41 -4.15 -1.04
CA LEU A 11 -20.03 -3.25 0.05
C LEU A 11 -18.64 -2.65 -0.18
N VAL A 12 -17.69 -3.44 -0.72
CA VAL A 12 -16.38 -2.92 -1.15
C VAL A 12 -16.58 -1.82 -2.21
N GLU A 13 -17.40 -2.07 -3.22
CA GLU A 13 -17.71 -1.10 -4.27
C GLU A 13 -18.33 0.18 -3.71
N ASN A 14 -19.30 0.05 -2.80
CA ASN A 14 -19.95 1.19 -2.16
C ASN A 14 -18.93 2.03 -1.38
N SER A 15 -18.01 1.40 -0.65
CA SER A 15 -16.97 2.11 0.10
C SER A 15 -16.02 2.92 -0.80
N LEU A 16 -15.67 2.40 -1.98
CA LEU A 16 -14.86 3.12 -2.97
C LEU A 16 -15.55 4.33 -3.59
N ASN A 17 -16.88 4.35 -3.56
CA ASN A 17 -17.71 5.43 -4.09
C ASN A 17 -18.24 6.37 -2.99
N SER A 18 -18.00 6.06 -1.72
CA SER A 18 -18.36 6.91 -0.60
C SER A 18 -17.36 8.06 -0.42
N VAL A 19 -17.81 9.13 0.21
CA VAL A 19 -16.92 10.19 0.72
C VAL A 19 -16.49 9.76 2.11
N ALA A 20 -15.18 9.78 2.38
CA ALA A 20 -14.71 9.53 3.73
C ALA A 20 -15.32 10.53 4.72
N THR A 21 -15.65 10.06 5.93
CA THR A 21 -16.34 10.83 6.98
C THR A 21 -15.64 12.13 7.38
N ASN A 22 -14.36 12.27 7.03
CA ASN A 22 -13.53 13.46 7.30
C ASN A 22 -13.47 14.48 6.15
N GLY A 23 -14.29 14.34 5.10
CA GLY A 23 -14.31 15.23 3.94
C GLY A 23 -13.11 15.10 2.99
N VAL A 24 -12.18 14.17 3.26
CA VAL A 24 -11.06 13.88 2.37
C VAL A 24 -11.56 12.97 1.25
N THR A 25 -11.59 13.48 0.03
CA THR A 25 -12.07 12.79 -1.18
C THR A 25 -11.16 11.66 -1.66
N HIS A 26 -10.37 11.05 -0.78
CA HIS A 26 -9.51 9.95 -1.14
C HIS A 26 -10.22 8.61 -0.91
N HIS A 27 -10.73 8.03 -2.00
CA HIS A 27 -11.37 6.72 -2.03
C HIS A 27 -10.55 5.59 -1.35
N GLY A 28 -9.25 5.75 -1.17
CA GLY A 28 -8.43 4.83 -0.40
C GLY A 28 -8.79 4.81 1.09
N TYR A 29 -9.07 5.96 1.68
CA TYR A 29 -9.42 6.06 3.10
C TYR A 29 -10.80 5.45 3.42
N ALA A 30 -11.80 5.72 2.58
CA ALA A 30 -13.13 5.14 2.78
C ALA A 30 -13.12 3.61 2.65
N PHE A 31 -12.30 3.08 1.76
CA PHE A 31 -12.12 1.64 1.64
C PHE A 31 -11.36 1.03 2.83
N GLU A 32 -10.31 1.70 3.31
CA GLU A 32 -9.57 1.28 4.50
C GLU A 32 -10.49 1.24 5.74
N GLU A 33 -11.25 2.33 5.99
CA GLU A 33 -12.23 2.43 7.08
C GLU A 33 -13.28 1.33 7.01
N PHE A 34 -13.87 1.13 5.83
CA PHE A 34 -14.81 0.04 5.60
C PHE A 34 -14.21 -1.33 5.92
N LEU A 35 -13.01 -1.61 5.42
CA LEU A 35 -12.37 -2.92 5.58
C LEU A 35 -12.04 -3.20 7.06
N ILE A 36 -11.56 -2.20 7.79
CA ILE A 36 -11.29 -2.27 9.22
C ILE A 36 -12.55 -2.71 9.98
N LEU A 37 -13.68 -2.04 9.75
CA LEU A 37 -14.93 -2.36 10.40
C LEU A 37 -15.50 -3.72 9.96
N ALA A 38 -15.42 -4.05 8.67
CA ALA A 38 -15.91 -5.32 8.12
C ALA A 38 -15.14 -6.54 8.65
N LEU A 39 -13.90 -6.33 9.07
CA LEU A 39 -13.05 -7.37 9.70
C LEU A 39 -13.19 -7.42 11.22
N GLY A 40 -14.10 -6.64 11.82
CA GLY A 40 -14.36 -6.63 13.24
C GLY A 40 -13.32 -5.87 14.08
N PHE A 41 -12.51 -5.03 13.45
CA PHE A 41 -11.70 -4.04 14.15
C PHE A 41 -12.53 -2.82 14.50
N THR A 42 -12.03 -1.99 15.43
CA THR A 42 -12.59 -0.67 15.68
C THR A 42 -11.93 0.37 14.79
N GLU A 43 -12.58 1.52 14.58
CA GLU A 43 -11.98 2.62 13.83
C GLU A 43 -10.63 3.04 14.42
N GLU A 44 -10.46 2.95 15.74
CA GLU A 44 -9.23 3.32 16.47
C GLU A 44 -8.06 2.38 16.18
N ASP A 45 -8.33 1.18 15.67
CA ASP A 45 -7.32 0.21 15.26
C ASP A 45 -6.68 0.59 13.92
N GLY A 46 -7.35 1.42 13.10
CA GLY A 46 -6.84 1.87 11.82
C GLY A 46 -5.87 3.04 11.92
N THR A 47 -4.79 2.97 11.16
CA THR A 47 -3.75 4.02 11.13
C THR A 47 -4.29 5.34 10.61
N THR A 48 -5.14 5.32 9.59
CA THR A 48 -5.74 6.51 8.99
C THR A 48 -6.64 7.24 9.98
N TYR A 49 -7.49 6.51 10.70
CA TYR A 49 -8.36 7.07 11.73
C TYR A 49 -7.54 7.75 12.84
N ARG A 50 -6.52 7.08 13.36
CA ARG A 50 -5.63 7.64 14.38
C ARG A 50 -4.93 8.91 13.90
N SER A 51 -4.47 8.95 12.64
CA SER A 51 -3.79 10.12 12.10
C SER A 51 -4.71 11.33 11.98
N VAL A 52 -5.97 11.12 11.61
CA VAL A 52 -6.95 12.19 11.50
C VAL A 52 -7.36 12.74 12.87
N LYS A 53 -7.67 11.87 13.83
CA LYS A 53 -8.09 12.30 15.18
C LYS A 53 -6.97 12.92 16.03
N GLN A 54 -5.73 12.51 15.81
CA GLN A 54 -4.57 13.02 16.57
C GLN A 54 -3.90 14.24 15.92
N GLY A 55 -4.57 14.90 14.96
CA GLY A 55 -4.04 16.09 14.31
C GLY A 55 -2.95 15.84 13.27
N GLY A 56 -2.83 14.63 12.76
CA GLY A 56 -2.07 14.30 11.54
C GLY A 56 -0.54 14.29 11.66
N THR A 57 0.02 14.63 12.80
CA THR A 57 1.47 14.86 12.91
C THR A 57 2.27 13.69 13.49
N GLN A 58 1.66 12.76 14.20
CA GLN A 58 2.40 11.73 14.94
C GLN A 58 2.48 10.36 14.26
N LEU A 59 1.70 10.12 13.21
CA LEU A 59 1.60 8.80 12.58
C LEU A 59 2.32 8.68 11.23
N HIS A 60 3.12 9.64 10.86
CA HIS A 60 3.96 9.59 9.65
C HIS A 60 4.99 8.45 9.65
N ASN A 61 5.16 7.74 10.77
CA ASN A 61 6.08 6.61 10.91
C ASN A 61 5.38 5.25 10.92
N GLN A 62 4.05 5.18 10.74
CA GLN A 62 3.39 3.89 10.62
C GLN A 62 3.31 3.50 9.15
N ASP A 63 4.02 2.44 8.82
CA ASP A 63 4.22 1.96 7.46
C ASP A 63 3.09 1.05 6.97
N PHE A 64 2.16 0.70 7.87
CA PHE A 64 1.09 -0.26 7.63
C PHE A 64 -0.27 0.31 8.03
N ASP A 65 -1.28 -0.05 7.26
CA ASP A 65 -2.65 0.43 7.48
C ASP A 65 -3.27 -0.24 8.74
N ILE A 66 -2.93 -1.53 9.00
CA ILE A 66 -3.26 -2.23 10.25
C ILE A 66 -1.99 -2.92 10.78
N PRO A 67 -1.44 -2.51 11.93
CA PRO A 67 -0.23 -3.11 12.49
C PRO A 67 -0.43 -4.56 12.99
N ALA A 68 0.64 -5.35 12.97
CA ALA A 68 0.60 -6.76 13.37
C ALA A 68 0.08 -6.98 14.80
N GLU A 69 0.42 -6.10 15.73
CA GLU A 69 -0.05 -6.18 17.13
C GLU A 69 -1.55 -5.93 17.26
N VAL A 70 -2.15 -5.18 16.36
CA VAL A 70 -3.60 -4.98 16.27
C VAL A 70 -4.25 -6.24 15.71
N VAL A 71 -3.70 -6.76 14.60
CA VAL A 71 -4.19 -8.00 13.96
C VAL A 71 -4.16 -9.18 14.94
N ALA A 72 -3.08 -9.32 15.71
CA ALA A 72 -2.91 -10.43 16.67
C ALA A 72 -3.98 -10.46 17.78
N ARG A 73 -4.62 -9.33 18.07
CA ARG A 73 -5.71 -9.25 19.07
C ARG A 73 -7.07 -9.64 18.52
N ASN A 74 -7.21 -9.76 17.20
CA ASN A 74 -8.48 -10.08 16.58
C ASN A 74 -8.60 -11.58 16.29
N PRO A 75 -9.45 -12.34 17.05
CA PRO A 75 -9.57 -13.77 16.91
C PRO A 75 -10.25 -14.23 15.61
N ILE A 76 -10.89 -13.33 14.89
CA ILE A 76 -11.55 -13.62 13.60
C ILE A 76 -10.50 -13.77 12.50
N ILE A 77 -9.35 -13.12 12.62
CA ILE A 77 -8.29 -13.15 11.62
C ILE A 77 -7.55 -14.50 11.70
N PRO A 78 -7.59 -15.32 10.64
CA PRO A 78 -6.93 -16.62 10.64
C PRO A 78 -5.40 -16.47 10.74
N GLN A 79 -4.76 -17.50 11.31
CA GLN A 79 -3.31 -17.53 11.50
C GLN A 79 -2.52 -17.28 10.21
N SER A 80 -3.02 -17.71 9.07
CA SER A 80 -2.41 -17.49 7.75
C SER A 80 -2.40 -16.02 7.30
N LEU A 81 -3.14 -15.14 7.97
CA LEU A 81 -3.22 -13.72 7.68
C LEU A 81 -2.70 -12.85 8.85
N GLN A 82 -2.01 -13.45 9.81
CA GLN A 82 -1.34 -12.69 10.86
C GLN A 82 -0.16 -11.88 10.29
N GLY A 83 0.08 -10.70 10.85
CA GLY A 83 1.15 -9.80 10.42
C GLY A 83 0.66 -8.39 10.14
N ASN A 84 1.54 -7.58 9.57
CA ASN A 84 1.20 -6.22 9.15
C ASN A 84 0.33 -6.22 7.87
N TRP A 85 -0.70 -5.40 7.84
CA TRP A 85 -1.60 -5.29 6.69
C TRP A 85 -1.43 -3.97 5.96
N SER A 86 -1.42 -4.05 4.64
CA SER A 86 -1.51 -2.90 3.74
C SER A 86 -2.82 -2.97 2.94
N VAL A 87 -3.60 -1.91 3.03
CA VAL A 87 -4.92 -1.78 2.37
C VAL A 87 -4.79 -0.84 1.19
N LYS A 88 -5.15 -1.29 0.00
CA LYS A 88 -4.99 -0.50 -1.23
C LYS A 88 -6.23 -0.57 -2.12
N ALA A 89 -6.59 0.58 -2.69
CA ALA A 89 -7.52 0.65 -3.80
C ALA A 89 -6.77 1.11 -5.05
N CYS A 90 -6.88 0.36 -6.15
CA CYS A 90 -6.12 0.60 -7.36
C CYS A 90 -6.99 0.44 -8.61
N GLU A 91 -6.79 1.30 -9.60
CA GLU A 91 -7.43 1.14 -10.89
C GLU A 91 -6.87 -0.10 -11.61
N HIS A 92 -7.74 -0.92 -12.15
CA HIS A 92 -7.39 -2.18 -12.80
C HIS A 92 -6.36 -1.97 -13.92
N GLY A 93 -5.31 -2.78 -13.93
CA GLY A 93 -4.22 -2.67 -14.90
C GLY A 93 -3.21 -1.57 -14.61
N LYS A 94 -3.40 -0.74 -13.58
CA LYS A 94 -2.44 0.30 -13.17
C LYS A 94 -1.43 -0.23 -12.15
N THR A 95 -0.40 0.56 -11.89
CA THR A 95 0.61 0.25 -10.88
C THR A 95 0.06 0.46 -9.47
N ILE A 96 0.36 -0.47 -8.58
CA ILE A 96 0.04 -0.43 -7.17
C ILE A 96 1.15 0.32 -6.44
N GLY A 97 0.82 1.45 -5.81
CA GLY A 97 1.77 2.15 -4.94
C GLY A 97 1.90 1.44 -3.61
N LEU A 98 3.11 1.02 -3.25
CA LEU A 98 3.35 0.28 -2.02
C LEU A 98 3.74 1.18 -0.85
N GLY A 99 4.20 2.40 -1.12
CA GLY A 99 4.63 3.36 -0.10
C GLY A 99 6.07 3.80 -0.26
N MET A 100 6.67 4.35 0.81
CA MET A 100 8.07 4.78 0.80
C MET A 100 8.99 3.56 0.78
N ALA A 101 9.96 3.55 -0.15
CA ALA A 101 10.81 2.39 -0.39
C ALA A 101 11.65 2.01 0.84
N SER A 102 12.15 3.01 1.60
CA SER A 102 12.92 2.79 2.83
C SER A 102 12.14 2.03 3.90
N ASN A 103 10.83 2.28 3.98
CA ASN A 103 9.94 1.74 5.00
C ASN A 103 9.40 0.36 4.59
N GLN A 104 9.21 0.17 3.29
CA GLN A 104 8.59 -1.05 2.76
C GLN A 104 9.58 -2.18 2.48
N PHE A 105 10.90 -1.89 2.45
CA PHE A 105 11.87 -2.90 2.04
C PHE A 105 11.79 -4.17 2.91
N ASP A 106 11.86 -4.02 4.23
CA ASP A 106 11.87 -5.16 5.14
C ASP A 106 10.54 -5.93 5.11
N ALA A 107 9.42 -5.21 5.03
CA ALA A 107 8.09 -5.82 4.94
C ALA A 107 7.97 -6.81 3.77
N TRP A 108 8.56 -6.48 2.62
CA TRP A 108 8.50 -7.33 1.42
C TRP A 108 9.67 -8.29 1.29
N ALA A 109 10.83 -8.00 1.92
CA ALA A 109 12.03 -8.80 1.80
C ALA A 109 12.19 -9.84 2.92
N THR A 110 11.74 -9.54 4.14
CA THR A 110 12.03 -10.31 5.36
C THR A 110 10.84 -10.61 6.25
N ASP A 111 9.86 -9.71 6.37
CA ASP A 111 8.81 -9.84 7.40
C ASP A 111 7.54 -10.50 6.86
N GLY A 112 7.27 -10.32 5.56
CA GLY A 112 5.99 -10.63 4.94
C GLY A 112 4.93 -9.55 5.24
N ILE A 113 3.93 -9.47 4.37
CA ILE A 113 2.86 -8.47 4.47
C ILE A 113 1.55 -9.09 4.03
N VAL A 114 0.46 -8.74 4.70
CA VAL A 114 -0.87 -9.04 4.20
C VAL A 114 -1.34 -7.87 3.34
N GLN A 115 -1.62 -8.16 2.08
CA GLN A 115 -2.12 -7.18 1.14
C GLN A 115 -3.62 -7.37 0.95
N ALA A 116 -4.41 -6.40 1.42
CA ALA A 116 -5.83 -6.29 1.10
C ALA A 116 -5.98 -5.28 -0.03
N ILE A 117 -6.49 -5.71 -1.19
CA ILE A 117 -6.55 -4.85 -2.36
C ILE A 117 -7.87 -4.96 -3.10
N ALA A 118 -8.45 -3.81 -3.45
CA ALA A 118 -9.57 -3.70 -4.37
C ALA A 118 -9.10 -3.08 -5.69
N PHE A 119 -9.25 -3.81 -6.78
CA PHE A 119 -9.09 -3.28 -8.14
C PHE A 119 -10.44 -2.83 -8.67
N TYR A 120 -10.46 -1.67 -9.30
CA TYR A 120 -11.68 -1.10 -9.89
C TYR A 120 -11.45 -0.56 -11.30
N LYS A 121 -12.53 -0.47 -12.07
CA LYS A 121 -12.61 0.33 -13.30
C LYS A 121 -13.50 1.53 -13.05
N LYS A 122 -13.25 2.60 -13.81
CA LYS A 122 -14.11 3.78 -13.80
C LYS A 122 -15.18 3.63 -14.89
N GLU A 123 -16.43 3.81 -14.50
CA GLU A 123 -17.58 3.91 -15.38
C GLU A 123 -18.25 5.26 -15.12
N GLY A 124 -17.88 6.27 -15.91
CA GLY A 124 -18.17 7.68 -15.58
C GLY A 124 -17.50 8.09 -14.27
N ASP A 125 -18.29 8.61 -13.35
CA ASP A 125 -17.83 9.01 -12.01
C ASP A 125 -17.81 7.86 -11.00
N ARG A 126 -18.33 6.70 -11.37
CA ARG A 126 -18.43 5.54 -10.50
C ARG A 126 -17.24 4.60 -10.67
N LYS A 127 -16.79 4.01 -9.57
CA LYS A 127 -15.82 2.92 -9.54
C LYS A 127 -16.53 1.59 -9.38
N VAL A 128 -16.31 0.68 -10.32
CA VAL A 128 -16.85 -0.68 -10.30
C VAL A 128 -15.74 -1.64 -9.95
N VAL A 129 -15.91 -2.41 -8.87
CA VAL A 129 -14.91 -3.38 -8.41
C VAL A 129 -14.79 -4.51 -9.41
N THR A 130 -13.58 -4.76 -9.87
CA THR A 130 -13.25 -5.85 -10.81
C THR A 130 -12.60 -7.05 -10.11
N HIS A 131 -11.94 -6.80 -8.99
CA HIS A 131 -11.31 -7.84 -8.19
C HIS A 131 -11.08 -7.32 -6.77
N PHE A 132 -11.35 -8.16 -5.78
CA PHE A 132 -11.02 -7.91 -4.38
C PHE A 132 -10.35 -9.15 -3.81
N SER A 133 -9.25 -8.96 -3.12
CA SER A 133 -8.51 -10.06 -2.50
C SER A 133 -7.76 -9.62 -1.24
N ILE A 134 -7.53 -10.61 -0.37
CA ILE A 134 -6.70 -10.48 0.81
C ILE A 134 -5.74 -11.67 0.78
N HIS A 135 -4.46 -11.39 0.63
CA HIS A 135 -3.40 -12.39 0.55
C HIS A 135 -2.25 -12.03 1.47
N ARG A 136 -1.72 -13.03 2.16
CA ARG A 136 -0.39 -12.91 2.74
C ARG A 136 0.64 -13.08 1.63
N ILE A 137 1.51 -12.12 1.50
CA ILE A 137 2.67 -12.18 0.62
C ILE A 137 3.85 -12.63 1.46
N GLU A 138 4.38 -13.79 1.15
CA GLU A 138 5.56 -14.32 1.84
C GLU A 138 6.80 -13.49 1.50
N PRO A 139 7.65 -13.22 2.48
CA PRO A 139 8.82 -12.37 2.27
C PRO A 139 9.80 -13.03 1.31
N SER A 140 10.35 -12.24 0.40
CA SER A 140 11.39 -12.70 -0.48
C SER A 140 12.25 -11.55 -0.99
N ALA A 141 13.56 -11.66 -0.82
CA ALA A 141 14.50 -10.72 -1.42
C ALA A 141 14.39 -10.69 -2.96
N LYS A 142 13.92 -11.77 -3.59
CA LYS A 142 13.70 -11.84 -5.04
C LYS A 142 12.66 -10.85 -5.54
N LEU A 143 11.71 -10.43 -4.68
CA LEU A 143 10.72 -9.41 -5.05
C LEU A 143 11.39 -8.09 -5.44
N TRP A 144 12.50 -7.76 -4.81
CA TRP A 144 13.30 -6.57 -5.11
C TRP A 144 14.37 -6.80 -6.19
N GLY A 145 14.63 -8.05 -6.57
CA GLY A 145 15.72 -8.41 -7.47
C GLY A 145 17.07 -7.94 -6.93
N ASN A 146 17.79 -7.15 -7.73
CA ASN A 146 19.09 -6.58 -7.34
C ASN A 146 18.99 -5.24 -6.56
N ILE A 147 17.79 -4.76 -6.23
CA ILE A 147 17.61 -3.58 -5.38
C ILE A 147 17.82 -3.99 -3.93
N THR A 148 18.82 -3.43 -3.27
CA THR A 148 19.15 -3.72 -1.88
C THR A 148 18.69 -2.58 -0.96
N LYS A 149 18.50 -2.88 0.34
CA LYS A 149 18.22 -1.87 1.37
C LYS A 149 19.27 -0.77 1.39
N LYS A 150 20.55 -1.16 1.26
CA LYS A 150 21.67 -0.22 1.16
C LYS A 150 21.50 0.73 -0.02
N LYS A 151 21.13 0.20 -1.19
CA LYS A 151 20.91 1.03 -2.39
C LYS A 151 19.76 2.00 -2.24
N ILE A 152 18.68 1.59 -1.60
CA ILE A 152 17.55 2.49 -1.26
C ILE A 152 18.02 3.59 -0.32
N ALA A 153 18.76 3.26 0.74
CA ALA A 153 19.29 4.23 1.70
C ALA A 153 20.25 5.25 1.05
N GLU A 154 21.00 4.84 0.05
CA GLU A 154 21.88 5.75 -0.74
C GLU A 154 21.06 6.72 -1.60
N ILE A 155 20.01 6.22 -2.26
CA ILE A 155 19.22 6.99 -3.24
C ILE A 155 18.20 7.92 -2.58
N ASP A 156 17.51 7.47 -1.52
CA ASP A 156 16.39 8.19 -0.92
C ASP A 156 16.75 9.63 -0.49
N PRO A 157 17.90 9.89 0.16
CA PRO A 157 18.33 11.27 0.45
C PRO A 157 18.57 12.12 -0.81
N MET A 158 19.05 11.51 -1.90
CA MET A 158 19.32 12.21 -3.17
C MET A 158 18.03 12.64 -3.88
N VAL A 159 16.94 11.89 -3.69
CA VAL A 159 15.61 12.23 -4.21
C VAL A 159 14.94 13.29 -3.35
N ARG A 160 15.12 13.23 -2.03
CA ARG A 160 14.49 14.14 -1.06
C ARG A 160 15.10 15.54 -1.01
N LYS A 161 16.37 15.70 -1.37
CA LYS A 161 17.08 16.99 -1.26
C LYS A 161 16.41 18.05 -2.15
N ASP A 162 16.19 19.19 -1.52
CA ASP A 162 15.51 20.35 -2.04
C ASP A 162 16.18 20.85 -3.34
N LYS A 163 15.37 21.03 -4.39
CA LYS A 163 15.66 21.68 -5.68
C LYS A 163 16.80 21.13 -6.56
N SER A 164 17.79 20.45 -6.07
CA SER A 164 18.79 19.76 -6.88
C SER A 164 18.57 18.25 -6.78
N ILE A 165 17.83 17.67 -7.71
CA ILE A 165 17.70 16.21 -7.79
C ILE A 165 19.05 15.67 -8.26
N THR A 166 19.80 15.10 -7.32
CA THR A 166 21.06 14.42 -7.65
C THR A 166 20.82 12.98 -8.17
N TRP A 167 19.59 12.47 -8.04
CA TRP A 167 19.14 11.19 -8.60
C TRP A 167 17.89 11.37 -9.46
N SER A 168 18.05 11.22 -10.76
CA SER A 168 17.01 11.49 -11.75
C SER A 168 16.01 10.34 -11.92
N LYS A 169 14.85 10.62 -12.50
CA LYS A 169 13.87 9.60 -12.91
C LYS A 169 14.46 8.58 -13.89
N GLU A 170 15.35 8.99 -14.78
CA GLU A 170 16.00 8.10 -15.75
C GLU A 170 16.96 7.13 -15.07
N GLN A 171 17.71 7.57 -14.06
CA GLN A 171 18.55 6.69 -13.26
C GLN A 171 17.71 5.64 -12.51
N THR A 172 16.56 6.05 -11.95
CA THR A 172 15.63 5.11 -11.30
C THR A 172 15.07 4.08 -12.30
N LYS A 173 14.68 4.52 -13.51
CA LYS A 173 14.22 3.60 -14.56
C LYS A 173 15.32 2.62 -14.97
N LYS A 174 16.57 3.09 -15.12
CA LYS A 174 17.71 2.23 -15.43
C LYS A 174 17.95 1.21 -14.33
N LEU A 175 17.90 1.63 -13.07
CA LEU A 175 18.03 0.72 -11.92
C LEU A 175 16.93 -0.35 -11.94
N ASN A 176 15.66 0.02 -12.13
CA ASN A 176 14.56 -0.95 -12.19
C ASN A 176 14.75 -2.00 -13.30
N ARG A 177 15.19 -1.56 -14.49
CA ARG A 177 15.46 -2.49 -15.61
C ARG A 177 16.57 -3.48 -15.29
N SER A 178 17.60 -3.05 -14.57
CA SER A 178 18.74 -3.92 -14.19
C SER A 178 18.44 -4.77 -12.95
N ALA A 179 17.43 -4.42 -12.17
CA ALA A 179 17.13 -5.10 -10.92
C ALA A 179 16.48 -6.47 -11.13
N ASN A 180 15.69 -6.62 -12.19
CA ASN A 180 14.96 -7.86 -12.49
C ASN A 180 14.07 -8.33 -11.32
N GLY A 181 13.44 -7.39 -10.59
CA GLY A 181 12.53 -7.65 -9.49
C GLY A 181 11.08 -7.36 -9.86
N MET A 182 10.15 -7.83 -9.04
CA MET A 182 8.72 -7.53 -9.17
C MET A 182 8.38 -6.13 -8.64
N ILE A 183 9.17 -5.64 -7.68
CA ILE A 183 9.02 -4.32 -7.08
C ILE A 183 9.98 -3.34 -7.74
N GLY A 184 9.43 -2.23 -8.22
CA GLY A 184 10.19 -1.14 -8.81
C GLY A 184 10.20 0.11 -7.93
N LEU A 185 11.11 1.03 -8.23
CA LEU A 185 11.23 2.34 -7.58
C LEU A 185 10.72 3.44 -8.49
N ARG A 186 10.18 4.50 -7.90
CA ARG A 186 9.80 5.73 -8.61
C ARG A 186 10.03 6.97 -7.77
N ASN A 187 10.45 8.05 -8.43
CA ASN A 187 10.59 9.36 -7.80
C ASN A 187 9.22 10.05 -7.83
N ILE A 188 8.66 10.34 -6.67
CA ILE A 188 7.41 11.10 -6.54
C ILE A 188 7.76 12.53 -6.15
N SER A 189 7.18 13.48 -6.89
CA SER A 189 7.19 14.91 -6.55
C SER A 189 5.76 15.30 -6.17
N ARG A 190 5.59 15.91 -5.01
CA ARG A 190 4.32 16.50 -4.57
C ARG A 190 4.43 18.01 -4.64
N GLU A 191 3.87 18.61 -5.66
CA GLU A 191 3.91 20.06 -5.89
C GLU A 191 3.34 20.86 -4.73
N LYS A 192 2.20 20.41 -4.17
CA LYS A 192 1.54 21.10 -3.05
C LYS A 192 2.36 21.18 -1.76
N THR A 193 3.25 20.24 -1.50
CA THR A 193 4.07 20.17 -0.30
C THR A 193 5.55 20.40 -0.57
N ASN A 194 5.90 20.65 -1.83
CA ASN A 194 7.29 20.71 -2.32
C ASN A 194 8.17 19.54 -1.83
N SER A 195 7.53 18.40 -1.55
CA SER A 195 8.20 17.21 -1.04
C SER A 195 8.46 16.22 -2.18
N ARG A 196 9.61 15.59 -2.11
CA ARG A 196 10.00 14.50 -3.02
C ARG A 196 10.37 13.29 -2.18
N ASN A 197 9.97 12.12 -2.62
CA ASN A 197 10.35 10.88 -1.96
C ASN A 197 10.55 9.74 -2.97
N LEU A 198 11.34 8.75 -2.55
CA LEU A 198 11.50 7.51 -3.27
C LEU A 198 10.41 6.55 -2.83
N GLN A 199 9.50 6.21 -3.73
CA GLN A 199 8.46 5.24 -3.50
C GLN A 199 8.73 3.95 -4.23
N CYS A 200 8.20 2.86 -3.70
CA CYS A 200 8.15 1.60 -4.42
C CYS A 200 6.74 1.32 -4.95
N TYR A 201 6.69 0.49 -5.98
CA TYR A 201 5.46 0.08 -6.64
C TYR A 201 5.59 -1.33 -7.20
N MET A 202 4.44 -1.96 -7.45
CA MET A 202 4.33 -3.20 -8.20
C MET A 202 3.40 -3.00 -9.38
N THR A 203 3.66 -3.67 -10.51
CA THR A 203 2.71 -3.66 -11.62
C THR A 203 1.52 -4.56 -11.31
N PHE A 204 0.38 -4.29 -11.94
CA PHE A 204 -0.79 -5.16 -11.82
C PHE A 204 -0.47 -6.62 -12.20
N SER A 205 0.26 -6.82 -13.29
CA SER A 205 0.65 -8.16 -13.75
C SER A 205 1.54 -8.91 -12.75
N ASN A 206 2.56 -8.22 -12.19
CA ASN A 206 3.42 -8.81 -11.18
C ASN A 206 2.64 -9.19 -9.91
N TYR A 207 1.69 -8.34 -9.51
CA TYR A 207 0.83 -8.66 -8.37
C TYR A 207 -0.04 -9.90 -8.63
N MET A 208 -0.69 -9.96 -9.79
CA MET A 208 -1.52 -11.11 -10.15
C MET A 208 -0.71 -12.42 -10.25
N GLU A 209 0.52 -12.34 -10.76
CA GLU A 209 1.45 -13.49 -10.77
C GLU A 209 1.83 -13.94 -9.36
N LEU A 210 2.01 -12.99 -8.43
CA LEU A 210 2.42 -13.28 -7.06
C LEU A 210 1.31 -13.94 -6.23
N VAL A 211 0.04 -13.70 -6.55
CA VAL A 211 -1.12 -14.19 -5.79
C VAL A 211 -1.91 -15.30 -6.51
N ALA A 212 -1.46 -15.71 -7.71
CA ALA A 212 -2.03 -16.82 -8.47
C ALA A 212 -1.70 -18.17 -7.83
#